data_4750af1fe437239dc06eb7b0af37c4f8
#
_entry.id   4750af1fe437239dc06eb7b0af37c4f8
#
_cell.length_a   1.000
_cell.length_b   1.000
_cell.length_c   1.000
_cell.angle_alpha   90.00
_cell.angle_beta   90.00
_cell.angle_gamma   90.00
#
_symmetry.space_group_name_H-M   'P 1'
#
loop_
_entity.id
_entity.type
_entity.pdbx_description
1 polymer ?
#
loop_
_entity_poly.entity_id
_entity_poly.type
_entity_poly.pdbx_seq_one_letter_code
_entity_poly.pdbx_strand_id
1 'polypeptide(L)'
;MEALRRRIEARVMSLSGLALGQIDYEHPEGDPGLFGPDSMPWEVHNDFTSMLVGGIASLLLQMLHPLALAGVWDHSNFRQDMLGRLRRTGQFVAGTSFAPTASADWLIDKVRTIHLKVTGTAADGRRYAASDPALLTWVHVAEVSCFLAGYLRYLNPQLSG
;
A
#
# COMPACT_ATOMS: atom_id res chain seq x y z
N MET A 1 -10.16 -27.28 14.76
CA MET A 1 -9.30 -26.09 14.94
C MET A 1 -8.44 -25.85 13.70
N GLU A 2 -7.68 -26.83 13.24
CA GLU A 2 -6.79 -26.68 12.07
C GLU A 2 -7.51 -26.29 10.77
N ALA A 3 -8.67 -26.86 10.48
CA ALA A 3 -9.45 -26.50 9.29
C ALA A 3 -9.96 -25.04 9.30
N LEU A 4 -10.31 -24.52 10.48
CA LEU A 4 -10.70 -23.12 10.64
C LEU A 4 -9.51 -22.19 10.43
N ARG A 5 -8.37 -22.53 11.02
CA ARG A 5 -7.11 -21.79 10.85
C ARG A 5 -6.74 -21.69 9.37
N ARG A 6 -6.70 -22.79 8.62
CA ARG A 6 -6.39 -22.80 7.17
C ARG A 6 -7.38 -21.96 6.35
N ARG A 7 -8.67 -21.95 6.73
CA ARG A 7 -9.67 -21.10 6.06
C ARG A 7 -9.41 -19.62 6.31
N ILE A 8 -9.04 -19.25 7.54
CA ILE A 8 -8.69 -17.87 7.91
C ILE A 8 -7.41 -17.47 7.16
N GLU A 9 -6.35 -18.28 7.20
CA GLU A 9 -5.10 -18.03 6.47
C GLU A 9 -5.35 -17.84 4.97
N ALA A 10 -6.11 -18.74 4.34
CA ALA A 10 -6.45 -18.62 2.93
C ALA A 10 -7.23 -17.34 2.62
N ARG A 11 -8.09 -16.90 3.55
CA ARG A 11 -8.85 -15.65 3.38
C ARG A 11 -7.95 -14.42 3.53
N VAL A 12 -7.07 -14.40 4.53
CA VAL A 12 -6.07 -13.34 4.73
C VAL A 12 -5.17 -13.23 3.50
N MET A 13 -4.61 -14.36 3.04
CA MET A 13 -3.79 -14.41 1.83
C MET A 13 -4.54 -13.91 0.60
N SER A 14 -5.83 -14.23 0.46
CA SER A 14 -6.65 -13.77 -0.66
C SER A 14 -6.94 -12.26 -0.64
N LEU A 15 -6.88 -11.63 0.52
CA LEU A 15 -7.05 -10.17 0.67
C LEU A 15 -5.73 -9.43 0.54
N SER A 16 -4.63 -10.04 0.95
CA SER A 16 -3.29 -9.49 0.75
C SER A 16 -2.92 -9.54 -0.73
N GLY A 17 -2.10 -8.63 -1.17
CA GLY A 17 -1.56 -8.63 -2.54
C GLY A 17 -0.70 -9.84 -2.88
N LEU A 18 -0.34 -10.68 -1.91
CA LEU A 18 0.42 -11.92 -2.07
C LEU A 18 -0.27 -12.91 -3.01
N ALA A 19 -1.60 -12.95 -3.02
CA ALA A 19 -2.39 -13.79 -3.92
C ALA A 19 -2.24 -13.45 -5.41
N LEU A 20 -1.66 -12.29 -5.76
CA LEU A 20 -1.41 -11.90 -7.14
C LEU A 20 -0.22 -12.64 -7.77
N GLY A 21 0.63 -13.31 -6.97
CA GLY A 21 1.66 -14.23 -7.43
C GLY A 21 2.74 -13.65 -8.34
N GLN A 22 2.90 -12.32 -8.38
CA GLN A 22 3.85 -11.64 -9.27
C GLN A 22 5.22 -11.38 -8.62
N ILE A 23 5.33 -11.61 -7.32
CA ILE A 23 6.52 -11.31 -6.52
C ILE A 23 7.00 -12.58 -5.85
N ASP A 24 8.27 -12.91 -6.03
CA ASP A 24 8.97 -13.91 -5.26
C ASP A 24 9.58 -13.21 -4.03
N TYR A 25 9.15 -13.61 -2.85
CA TYR A 25 9.62 -13.05 -1.58
C TYR A 25 10.78 -13.85 -0.97
N GLU A 26 11.09 -15.01 -1.55
CA GLU A 26 12.06 -15.95 -0.99
C GLU A 26 13.42 -15.90 -1.71
N HIS A 27 13.44 -15.43 -2.97
CA HIS A 27 14.67 -15.43 -3.77
C HIS A 27 15.01 -14.05 -4.35
N PRO A 28 16.31 -13.68 -4.34
CA PRO A 28 17.45 -14.45 -3.83
C PRO A 28 17.46 -14.53 -2.30
N GLU A 29 17.81 -15.69 -1.77
CA GLU A 29 17.90 -15.90 -0.33
C GLU A 29 18.91 -14.93 0.31
N GLY A 30 18.51 -14.29 1.43
CA GLY A 30 19.35 -13.35 2.16
C GLY A 30 19.38 -11.91 1.61
N ASP A 31 18.61 -11.59 0.57
CA ASP A 31 18.44 -10.20 0.13
C ASP A 31 17.64 -9.41 1.19
N PRO A 32 18.20 -8.34 1.77
CA PRO A 32 17.53 -7.58 2.84
C PRO A 32 16.35 -6.73 2.35
N GLY A 33 16.12 -6.65 1.04
CA GLY A 33 15.17 -5.71 0.44
C GLY A 33 15.61 -4.25 0.60
N LEU A 34 14.67 -3.31 0.45
CA LEU A 34 15.00 -1.88 0.51
C LEU A 34 15.33 -1.39 1.93
N PHE A 35 14.79 -2.01 2.94
CA PHE A 35 14.87 -1.49 4.32
C PHE A 35 15.60 -2.42 5.29
N GLY A 36 15.60 -3.71 5.01
CA GLY A 36 16.11 -4.72 5.92
C GLY A 36 15.16 -5.11 7.05
N PRO A 37 15.34 -6.33 7.61
CA PRO A 37 14.40 -6.93 8.58
C PRO A 37 14.34 -6.21 9.93
N ASP A 38 15.39 -5.47 10.31
CA ASP A 38 15.46 -4.73 11.58
C ASP A 38 14.97 -3.28 11.46
N SER A 39 14.34 -2.93 10.35
CA SER A 39 13.90 -1.57 10.07
C SER A 39 12.48 -1.29 10.58
N MET A 40 12.18 -0.02 10.87
CA MET A 40 10.83 0.41 11.26
C MET A 40 9.75 0.10 10.21
N PRO A 41 9.97 0.22 8.87
CA PRO A 41 9.00 -0.24 7.89
C PRO A 41 8.64 -1.72 8.04
N TRP A 42 9.62 -2.60 8.29
CA TRP A 42 9.35 -4.01 8.54
C TRP A 42 8.51 -4.20 9.80
N GLU A 43 8.86 -3.53 10.89
CA GLU A 43 8.15 -3.61 12.16
C GLU A 43 6.69 -3.15 12.02
N VAL A 44 6.46 -1.98 11.43
CA VAL A 44 5.13 -1.39 11.30
C VAL A 44 4.24 -2.18 10.34
N HIS A 45 4.79 -2.75 9.28
CA HIS A 45 4.01 -3.43 8.24
C HIS A 45 3.85 -4.94 8.47
N ASN A 46 4.51 -5.52 9.46
CA ASN A 46 4.54 -6.97 9.64
C ASN A 46 3.24 -7.56 10.24
N ASP A 47 2.42 -6.77 10.91
CA ASP A 47 1.11 -7.22 11.38
C ASP A 47 0.01 -6.91 10.35
N PHE A 48 -0.60 -7.97 9.82
CA PHE A 48 -1.61 -7.85 8.77
C PHE A 48 -2.82 -6.99 9.20
N THR A 49 -3.25 -7.12 10.46
CA THR A 49 -4.47 -6.44 10.93
C THR A 49 -4.24 -4.94 11.07
N SER A 50 -3.17 -4.53 11.74
CA SER A 50 -2.82 -3.11 11.90
C SER A 50 -2.50 -2.46 10.55
N MET A 51 -1.80 -3.18 9.67
CA MET A 51 -1.50 -2.74 8.31
C MET A 51 -2.78 -2.56 7.48
N LEU A 52 -3.74 -3.49 7.56
CA LEU A 52 -5.01 -3.37 6.85
C LEU A 52 -5.82 -2.16 7.33
N VAL A 53 -5.90 -1.95 8.64
CA VAL A 53 -6.59 -0.78 9.23
C VAL A 53 -5.90 0.52 8.80
N GLY A 54 -4.58 0.60 8.92
CA GLY A 54 -3.80 1.76 8.50
C GLY A 54 -3.95 2.04 7.00
N GLY A 55 -3.88 1.00 6.16
CA GLY A 55 -4.05 1.11 4.72
C GLY A 55 -5.44 1.60 4.30
N ILE A 56 -6.52 1.10 4.91
CA ILE A 56 -7.87 1.59 4.65
C ILE A 56 -8.00 3.06 5.10
N ALA A 57 -7.49 3.39 6.29
CA ALA A 57 -7.50 4.76 6.79
C ALA A 57 -6.75 5.72 5.86
N SER A 58 -5.59 5.31 5.34
CA SER A 58 -4.80 6.12 4.41
C SER A 58 -5.52 6.36 3.09
N LEU A 59 -6.19 5.33 2.55
CA LEU A 59 -7.00 5.47 1.34
C LEU A 59 -8.16 6.45 1.53
N LEU A 60 -8.81 6.44 2.70
CA LEU A 60 -9.87 7.39 3.03
C LEU A 60 -9.30 8.81 3.19
N LEU A 61 -8.17 8.95 3.87
CA LEU A 61 -7.50 10.25 4.05
C LEU A 61 -7.02 10.81 2.71
N GLN A 62 -6.48 9.99 1.83
CA GLN A 62 -6.10 10.36 0.47
C GLN A 62 -7.26 10.99 -0.31
N MET A 63 -8.47 10.47 -0.13
CA MET A 63 -9.68 10.97 -0.83
C MET A 63 -10.13 12.37 -0.37
N LEU A 64 -9.60 12.89 0.74
CA LEU A 64 -9.85 14.26 1.17
C LEU A 64 -9.06 15.29 0.36
N HIS A 65 -8.04 14.87 -0.40
CA HIS A 65 -7.33 15.76 -1.30
C HIS A 65 -8.01 15.79 -2.67
N PRO A 66 -8.57 16.94 -3.12
CA PRO A 66 -9.40 17.00 -4.33
C PRO A 66 -8.72 16.46 -5.59
N LEU A 67 -7.42 16.73 -5.77
CA LEU A 67 -6.68 16.30 -6.96
C LEU A 67 -6.35 14.79 -6.89
N ALA A 68 -6.07 14.24 -5.70
CA ALA A 68 -5.90 12.80 -5.52
C ALA A 68 -7.21 12.06 -5.78
N LEU A 69 -8.32 12.58 -5.25
CA LEU A 69 -9.66 12.07 -5.51
C LEU A 69 -9.97 12.07 -7.02
N ALA A 70 -9.72 13.18 -7.71
CA ALA A 70 -9.96 13.27 -9.15
C ALA A 70 -9.16 12.22 -9.93
N GLY A 71 -7.86 12.07 -9.65
CA GLY A 71 -7.02 11.07 -10.29
C GLY A 71 -7.52 9.63 -10.08
N VAL A 72 -7.93 9.31 -8.85
CA VAL A 72 -8.51 7.99 -8.53
C VAL A 72 -9.86 7.81 -9.24
N TRP A 73 -10.70 8.83 -9.26
CA TRP A 73 -12.03 8.78 -9.86
C TRP A 73 -11.98 8.55 -11.36
N ASP A 74 -11.08 9.23 -12.06
CA ASP A 74 -11.00 9.21 -13.51
C ASP A 74 -10.23 7.99 -14.05
N HIS A 75 -9.23 7.52 -13.33
CA HIS A 75 -8.28 6.52 -13.85
C HIS A 75 -8.33 5.15 -13.14
N SER A 76 -9.07 5.02 -12.03
CA SER A 76 -9.15 3.75 -11.31
C SER A 76 -10.49 3.07 -11.55
N ASN A 77 -10.46 1.76 -11.70
CA ASN A 77 -11.67 0.93 -11.80
C ASN A 77 -12.26 0.54 -10.43
N PHE A 78 -11.96 1.29 -9.36
CA PHE A 78 -12.35 0.92 -8.00
C PHE A 78 -13.85 0.70 -7.82
N ARG A 79 -14.68 1.35 -8.62
CA ARG A 79 -16.15 1.18 -8.58
C ARG A 79 -16.60 -0.19 -9.06
N GLN A 80 -15.85 -0.81 -9.98
CA GLN A 80 -16.15 -2.14 -10.53
C GLN A 80 -15.35 -3.23 -9.79
N ASP A 81 -14.13 -2.92 -9.33
CA ASP A 81 -13.19 -3.86 -8.72
C ASP A 81 -12.46 -3.23 -7.53
N MET A 82 -13.22 -2.92 -6.47
CA MET A 82 -12.66 -2.37 -5.21
C MET A 82 -11.63 -3.31 -4.60
N LEU A 83 -11.94 -4.61 -4.55
CA LEU A 83 -11.08 -5.60 -3.92
C LEU A 83 -9.78 -5.79 -4.72
N GLY A 84 -9.84 -5.82 -6.05
CA GLY A 84 -8.64 -5.89 -6.89
C GLY A 84 -7.76 -4.65 -6.73
N ARG A 85 -8.35 -3.47 -6.57
CA ARG A 85 -7.58 -2.26 -6.24
C ARG A 85 -6.87 -2.39 -4.89
N LEU A 86 -7.58 -2.82 -3.85
CA LEU A 86 -7.00 -3.01 -2.52
C LEU A 86 -5.85 -4.02 -2.55
N ARG A 87 -6.01 -5.12 -3.27
CA ARG A 87 -4.97 -6.14 -3.45
C ARG A 87 -3.73 -5.59 -4.16
N ARG A 88 -3.90 -4.80 -5.22
CA ARG A 88 -2.77 -4.19 -5.94
C ARG A 88 -2.01 -3.19 -5.07
N THR A 89 -2.73 -2.39 -4.27
CA THR A 89 -2.13 -1.47 -3.30
C THR A 89 -1.40 -2.23 -2.21
N GLY A 90 -2.04 -3.26 -1.64
CA GLY A 90 -1.41 -4.13 -0.64
C GLY A 90 -0.17 -4.86 -1.17
N GLN A 91 -0.19 -5.31 -2.43
CA GLN A 91 1.00 -5.90 -3.08
C GLN A 91 2.14 -4.87 -3.21
N PHE A 92 1.83 -3.63 -3.56
CA PHE A 92 2.84 -2.58 -3.63
C PHE A 92 3.49 -2.33 -2.26
N VAL A 93 2.68 -2.15 -1.22
CA VAL A 93 3.19 -1.92 0.14
C VAL A 93 3.99 -3.13 0.64
N ALA A 94 3.45 -4.34 0.52
CA ALA A 94 4.16 -5.55 0.94
C ALA A 94 5.45 -5.79 0.12
N GLY A 95 5.39 -5.59 -1.19
CA GLY A 95 6.54 -5.78 -2.07
C GLY A 95 7.67 -4.78 -1.81
N THR A 96 7.35 -3.51 -1.59
CA THR A 96 8.37 -2.50 -1.25
C THR A 96 8.90 -2.66 0.17
N SER A 97 8.12 -3.27 1.09
CA SER A 97 8.57 -3.52 2.46
C SER A 97 9.41 -4.78 2.60
N PHE A 98 9.00 -5.88 1.97
CA PHE A 98 9.50 -7.22 2.30
C PHE A 98 10.14 -7.98 1.15
N ALA A 99 9.92 -7.57 -0.11
CA ALA A 99 10.47 -8.28 -1.25
C ALA A 99 11.97 -7.97 -1.44
N PRO A 100 12.69 -8.87 -2.14
CA PRO A 100 14.05 -8.61 -2.58
C PRO A 100 14.17 -7.29 -3.35
N THR A 101 15.32 -6.65 -3.24
CA THR A 101 15.59 -5.31 -3.79
C THR A 101 15.15 -5.17 -5.25
N ALA A 102 15.50 -6.13 -6.10
CA ALA A 102 15.14 -6.08 -7.53
C ALA A 102 13.62 -6.13 -7.76
N SER A 103 12.88 -6.88 -6.96
CA SER A 103 11.41 -6.96 -7.04
C SER A 103 10.75 -5.68 -6.55
N ALA A 104 11.28 -5.09 -5.49
CA ALA A 104 10.81 -3.81 -4.95
C ALA A 104 11.05 -2.67 -5.95
N ASP A 105 12.23 -2.58 -6.54
CA ASP A 105 12.56 -1.61 -7.58
C ASP A 105 11.65 -1.74 -8.81
N TRP A 106 11.39 -2.98 -9.25
CA TRP A 106 10.45 -3.23 -10.34
C TRP A 106 9.04 -2.73 -10.03
N LEU A 107 8.54 -2.92 -8.79
CA LEU A 107 7.24 -2.39 -8.36
C LEU A 107 7.21 -0.87 -8.37
N ILE A 108 8.27 -0.23 -7.87
CA ILE A 108 8.41 1.23 -7.85
C ILE A 108 8.38 1.79 -9.28
N ASP A 109 9.16 1.23 -10.18
CA ASP A 109 9.21 1.67 -11.58
C ASP A 109 7.88 1.44 -12.30
N LYS A 110 7.21 0.34 -12.02
CA LYS A 110 5.86 0.06 -12.53
C LYS A 110 4.85 1.12 -12.09
N VAL A 111 4.80 1.43 -10.81
CA VAL A 111 3.87 2.44 -10.27
C VAL A 111 4.23 3.83 -10.77
N ARG A 112 5.52 4.18 -10.80
CA ARG A 112 6.02 5.44 -11.38
C ARG A 112 5.57 5.61 -12.84
N THR A 113 5.71 4.56 -13.65
CA THR A 113 5.29 4.57 -15.06
C THR A 113 3.78 4.77 -15.22
N ILE A 114 2.97 4.19 -14.32
CA ILE A 114 1.52 4.40 -14.29
C ILE A 114 1.22 5.86 -13.93
N HIS A 115 1.83 6.40 -12.88
CA HIS A 115 1.59 7.76 -12.41
C HIS A 115 1.93 8.83 -13.45
N LEU A 116 2.95 8.62 -14.28
CA LEU A 116 3.29 9.52 -15.40
C LEU A 116 2.17 9.65 -16.44
N LYS A 117 1.28 8.67 -16.54
CA LYS A 117 0.14 8.65 -17.49
C LYS A 117 -1.16 9.15 -16.87
N VAL A 118 -1.23 9.31 -15.57
CA VAL A 118 -2.43 9.73 -14.83
C VAL A 118 -2.45 11.23 -14.70
N THR A 119 -3.14 11.89 -15.63
CA THR A 119 -3.29 13.36 -15.69
C THR A 119 -4.73 13.71 -16.06
N GLY A 120 -5.19 14.89 -15.66
CA GLY A 120 -6.51 15.37 -16.02
C GLY A 120 -6.84 16.74 -15.43
N THR A 121 -8.14 17.03 -15.37
CA THR A 121 -8.68 18.26 -14.78
C THR A 121 -9.77 17.89 -13.78
N ALA A 122 -9.62 18.32 -12.54
CA ALA A 122 -10.60 18.10 -11.49
C ALA A 122 -11.87 18.91 -11.74
N ALA A 123 -12.96 18.57 -11.04
CA ALA A 123 -14.27 19.24 -11.19
C ALA A 123 -14.23 20.75 -10.88
N ASP A 124 -13.26 21.20 -10.11
CA ASP A 124 -13.04 22.60 -9.77
C ASP A 124 -12.17 23.36 -10.81
N GLY A 125 -11.82 22.72 -11.92
CA GLY A 125 -11.02 23.29 -13.01
C GLY A 125 -9.51 23.19 -12.81
N ARG A 126 -9.00 22.72 -11.68
CA ARG A 126 -7.56 22.54 -11.46
C ARG A 126 -7.02 21.33 -12.22
N ARG A 127 -5.89 21.50 -12.88
CA ARG A 127 -5.17 20.36 -13.49
C ARG A 127 -4.51 19.51 -12.42
N TYR A 128 -4.45 18.19 -12.64
CA TYR A 128 -3.71 17.25 -11.79
C TYR A 128 -2.80 16.35 -12.61
N ALA A 129 -1.74 15.90 -11.97
CA ALA A 129 -0.88 14.83 -12.43
C ALA A 129 -0.53 13.96 -11.20
N ALA A 130 -0.70 12.64 -11.31
CA ALA A 130 -0.34 11.74 -10.19
C ALA A 130 1.18 11.69 -9.94
N SER A 131 1.98 12.20 -10.88
CA SER A 131 3.43 12.37 -10.74
C SER A 131 3.84 13.72 -10.11
N ASP A 132 2.89 14.58 -9.75
CA ASP A 132 3.17 15.84 -9.07
C ASP A 132 3.82 15.59 -7.71
N PRO A 133 5.02 16.15 -7.41
CA PRO A 133 5.72 15.90 -6.16
C PRO A 133 4.93 16.29 -4.91
N ALA A 134 4.16 17.39 -4.95
CA ALA A 134 3.36 17.81 -3.81
C ALA A 134 2.21 16.83 -3.54
N LEU A 135 1.58 16.31 -4.61
CA LEU A 135 0.53 15.31 -4.49
C LEU A 135 1.07 13.96 -4.00
N LEU A 136 2.23 13.54 -4.50
CA LEU A 136 2.91 12.34 -4.03
C LEU A 136 3.30 12.45 -2.56
N THR A 137 3.81 13.61 -2.14
CA THR A 137 4.15 13.87 -0.74
C THR A 137 2.91 13.79 0.16
N TRP A 138 1.80 14.38 -0.25
CA TRP A 138 0.54 14.26 0.50
C TRP A 138 0.13 12.81 0.70
N VAL A 139 0.11 12.03 -0.39
CA VAL A 139 -0.27 10.61 -0.33
C VAL A 139 0.68 9.82 0.56
N HIS A 140 1.98 10.02 0.41
CA HIS A 140 3.00 9.34 1.21
C HIS A 140 2.87 9.67 2.70
N VAL A 141 2.70 10.94 3.06
CA VAL A 141 2.50 11.34 4.47
C VAL A 141 1.22 10.73 5.03
N ALA A 142 0.13 10.70 4.24
CA ALA A 142 -1.11 10.05 4.65
C ALA A 142 -0.92 8.55 4.92
N GLU A 143 -0.20 7.85 4.04
CA GLU A 143 0.10 6.42 4.20
C GLU A 143 0.94 6.16 5.45
N VAL A 144 2.10 6.79 5.57
CA VAL A 144 3.03 6.58 6.70
C VAL A 144 2.34 6.91 8.03
N SER A 145 1.62 8.03 8.10
CA SER A 145 0.92 8.43 9.33
C SER A 145 -0.17 7.43 9.73
N CYS A 146 -0.95 6.92 8.76
CA CYS A 146 -2.02 5.99 9.04
C CYS A 146 -1.50 4.59 9.40
N PHE A 147 -0.45 4.10 8.74
CA PHE A 147 0.18 2.83 9.10
C PHE A 147 0.78 2.88 10.50
N LEU A 148 1.53 3.94 10.82
CA LEU A 148 2.08 4.13 12.14
C LEU A 148 0.99 4.24 13.21
N ALA A 149 -0.07 5.02 12.95
CA ALA A 149 -1.19 5.15 13.87
C ALA A 149 -1.90 3.81 14.11
N GLY A 150 -2.09 3.00 13.07
CA GLY A 150 -2.63 1.65 13.18
C GLY A 150 -1.76 0.74 14.04
N TYR A 151 -0.46 0.72 13.78
CA TYR A 151 0.53 -0.03 14.54
C TYR A 151 0.52 0.36 16.02
N LEU A 152 0.66 1.65 16.33
CA LEU A 152 0.67 2.16 17.71
C LEU A 152 -0.64 1.86 18.43
N ARG A 153 -1.78 2.00 17.76
CA ARG A 153 -3.10 1.81 18.38
C ARG A 153 -3.40 0.35 18.71
N TYR A 154 -3.04 -0.57 17.85
CA TYR A 154 -3.53 -1.95 17.92
C TYR A 154 -2.46 -2.96 18.29
N LEU A 155 -1.20 -2.69 18.00
CA LEU A 155 -0.10 -3.61 18.25
C LEU A 155 0.83 -3.12 19.37
N ASN A 156 1.17 -1.86 19.39
CA ASN A 156 2.12 -1.31 20.36
C ASN A 156 1.67 0.02 21.01
N PRO A 157 0.57 0.00 21.79
CA PRO A 157 0.00 1.23 22.36
C PRO A 157 0.90 1.93 23.38
N GLN A 158 1.93 1.25 23.87
CA GLN A 158 2.86 1.82 24.87
C GLN A 158 3.87 2.80 24.25
N LEU A 159 4.07 2.77 22.94
CA LEU A 159 4.97 3.69 22.24
C LEU A 159 4.27 5.01 21.82
N SER A 160 2.98 5.16 22.09
CA SER A 160 2.18 6.36 21.74
C SER A 160 2.20 7.46 22.81
N GLY A 161 3.16 7.40 23.75
CA GLY A 161 3.33 8.37 24.84
C GLY A 161 4.07 9.65 24.42
#